data_0a4743808533978aaf5d5dce0159b5c0
#
_entry.id   0a4743808533978aaf5d5dce0159b5c0
#
_cell.length_a   1.000
_cell.length_b   1.000
_cell.length_c   1.000
_cell.angle_alpha   90.00
_cell.angle_beta   90.00
_cell.angle_gamma   90.00
#
_symmetry.space_group_name_H-M   'P 1'
#
loop_
_entity.id
_entity.type
_entity.pdbx_description
1 polymer ?
#
loop_
_entity_poly.entity_id
_entity_poly.type
_entity_poly.pdbx_seq_one_letter_code
_entity_poly.pdbx_strand_id
1 'polypeptide(L)'
;MSEHTHHKSEHHTSASKTSRLSDFPTFQPSETPKAKGYAFPAEWAKHEATWLSWPHKEASWPGKIEAIYKPYCEFIKIVATGEKVRINVKDEEMKAFAVSELQKVDADLSQIEFYFNESNDAWCRDHGPAFVVKGNE
;
A
#
# COMPACT_ATOMS: atom_id res chain seq x y z
N MET A 1 43.66 45.58 35.17
CA MET A 1 42.42 45.98 34.52
C MET A 1 42.09 44.89 33.53
N SER A 2 41.15 44.08 33.88
CA SER A 2 40.75 42.91 33.08
C SER A 2 39.22 42.88 33.03
N GLU A 3 38.65 43.22 31.89
CA GLU A 3 37.19 43.27 31.66
C GLU A 3 36.70 41.85 31.31
N HIS A 4 35.79 41.36 32.11
CA HIS A 4 35.03 40.12 31.86
C HIS A 4 33.74 40.47 31.08
N THR A 5 33.69 40.10 29.82
CA THR A 5 32.46 40.15 29.02
C THR A 5 31.64 38.88 29.27
N HIS A 6 30.45 39.02 29.90
CA HIS A 6 29.44 37.99 30.02
C HIS A 6 28.71 37.79 28.70
N HIS A 7 28.81 36.59 28.13
CA HIS A 7 28.00 36.15 27.00
C HIS A 7 26.71 35.54 27.54
N LYS A 8 25.57 36.24 27.34
CA LYS A 8 24.22 35.69 27.59
C LYS A 8 23.86 34.74 26.47
N SER A 9 23.69 33.46 26.77
CA SER A 9 23.09 32.48 25.88
C SER A 9 21.57 32.61 25.93
N GLU A 10 20.98 33.02 24.80
CA GLU A 10 19.52 33.00 24.62
C GLU A 10 19.08 31.58 24.27
N HIS A 11 18.32 30.98 25.19
CA HIS A 11 17.63 29.74 24.95
C HIS A 11 16.40 29.99 24.07
N HIS A 12 16.49 29.61 22.77
CA HIS A 12 15.34 29.48 21.90
C HIS A 12 14.54 28.24 22.30
N THR A 13 13.46 28.43 23.05
CA THR A 13 12.43 27.42 23.30
C THR A 13 11.58 27.29 22.04
N SER A 14 11.85 26.26 21.25
CA SER A 14 10.96 25.84 20.17
C SER A 14 9.67 25.28 20.76
N ALA A 15 8.60 26.05 20.70
CA ALA A 15 7.27 25.58 21.07
C ALA A 15 6.77 24.58 20.02
N SER A 16 6.77 23.30 20.36
CA SER A 16 6.11 22.24 19.61
C SER A 16 4.62 22.58 19.50
N LYS A 17 4.15 22.86 18.28
CA LYS A 17 2.71 22.98 17.98
C LYS A 17 2.10 21.55 18.04
N THR A 18 1.62 21.17 19.19
CA THR A 18 0.70 20.03 19.34
C THR A 18 -0.61 20.43 18.67
N SER A 19 -0.91 19.87 17.52
CA SER A 19 -2.23 20.00 16.88
C SER A 19 -3.29 19.44 17.85
N ARG A 20 -4.30 20.26 18.17
CA ARG A 20 -5.40 19.85 19.06
C ARG A 20 -6.34 18.93 18.26
N LEU A 21 -6.94 17.95 18.94
CA LEU A 21 -7.97 17.08 18.35
C LEU A 21 -9.13 17.87 17.71
N SER A 22 -9.34 19.14 18.14
CA SER A 22 -10.32 20.08 17.58
C SER A 22 -10.01 20.57 16.17
N ASP A 23 -8.78 20.36 15.67
CA ASP A 23 -8.36 20.84 14.33
C ASP A 23 -8.74 19.85 13.21
N PHE A 24 -9.28 18.67 13.56
CA PHE A 24 -9.83 17.74 12.57
C PHE A 24 -11.29 18.06 12.28
N PRO A 25 -11.71 18.02 11.00
CA PRO A 25 -13.09 18.25 10.64
C PRO A 25 -13.99 17.24 11.36
N THR A 26 -15.03 17.74 12.06
CA THR A 26 -15.99 16.89 12.75
C THR A 26 -16.81 16.11 11.72
N PHE A 27 -16.62 14.82 11.63
CA PHE A 27 -17.31 13.97 10.69
C PHE A 27 -18.78 13.83 11.07
N GLN A 28 -19.69 14.24 10.18
CA GLN A 28 -21.14 14.13 10.43
C GLN A 28 -21.63 12.70 10.13
N PRO A 29 -22.41 12.05 11.00
CA PRO A 29 -22.93 10.70 10.76
C PRO A 29 -23.71 10.56 9.46
N SER A 30 -24.38 11.62 9.00
CA SER A 30 -25.11 11.68 7.72
C SER A 30 -24.21 11.67 6.49
N GLU A 31 -22.91 11.94 6.64
CA GLU A 31 -21.94 11.98 5.55
C GLU A 31 -21.23 10.63 5.33
N THR A 32 -21.50 9.64 6.19
CA THR A 32 -20.90 8.31 6.04
C THR A 32 -21.37 7.61 4.76
N PRO A 33 -20.54 6.77 4.14
CA PRO A 33 -20.97 5.93 3.02
C PRO A 33 -22.23 5.11 3.36
N LYS A 34 -22.31 4.56 4.58
CA LYS A 34 -23.48 3.81 5.06
C LYS A 34 -24.75 4.65 5.07
N ALA A 35 -24.70 5.91 5.55
CA ALA A 35 -25.85 6.82 5.56
C ALA A 35 -26.31 7.18 4.14
N LYS A 36 -25.39 7.14 3.16
CA LYS A 36 -25.68 7.34 1.73
C LYS A 36 -26.10 6.05 1.01
N GLY A 37 -26.28 4.95 1.71
CA GLY A 37 -26.73 3.67 1.17
C GLY A 37 -25.63 2.81 0.56
N TYR A 38 -24.35 3.10 0.83
CA TYR A 38 -23.25 2.24 0.44
C TYR A 38 -23.00 1.13 1.47
N ALA A 39 -22.55 -0.02 1.00
CA ALA A 39 -22.12 -1.14 1.81
C ALA A 39 -20.69 -1.55 1.43
N PHE A 40 -19.93 -2.03 2.41
CA PHE A 40 -18.65 -2.68 2.18
C PHE A 40 -18.94 -4.16 1.88
N PRO A 41 -18.57 -4.69 0.70
CA PRO A 41 -18.80 -6.09 0.35
C PRO A 41 -18.07 -7.03 1.30
N ALA A 42 -18.62 -8.22 1.52
CA ALA A 42 -17.89 -9.27 2.24
C ALA A 42 -16.67 -9.72 1.42
N GLU A 43 -15.60 -10.17 2.09
CA GLU A 43 -14.37 -10.61 1.41
C GLU A 43 -14.58 -11.81 0.46
N TRP A 44 -15.62 -12.60 0.67
CA TRP A 44 -16.01 -13.70 -0.23
C TRP A 44 -17.04 -13.32 -1.31
N ALA A 45 -17.38 -12.03 -1.43
CA ALA A 45 -18.16 -11.56 -2.57
C ALA A 45 -17.36 -11.78 -3.86
N LYS A 46 -18.06 -11.92 -5.00
CA LYS A 46 -17.36 -12.13 -6.28
C LYS A 46 -16.45 -10.94 -6.57
N HIS A 47 -15.16 -11.21 -6.77
CA HIS A 47 -14.16 -10.24 -7.17
C HIS A 47 -14.03 -10.16 -8.69
N GLU A 48 -13.71 -8.99 -9.20
CA GLU A 48 -13.23 -8.81 -10.56
C GLU A 48 -11.73 -9.09 -10.64
N ALA A 49 -10.97 -8.61 -9.65
CA ALA A 49 -9.53 -8.78 -9.57
C ALA A 49 -9.02 -8.58 -8.14
N THR A 50 -7.91 -9.23 -7.82
CA THR A 50 -7.10 -8.95 -6.63
C THR A 50 -5.95 -8.01 -6.97
N TRP A 51 -5.79 -6.93 -6.20
CA TRP A 51 -4.68 -5.98 -6.34
C TRP A 51 -3.53 -6.33 -5.42
N LEU A 52 -2.34 -6.35 -6.01
CA LEU A 52 -1.07 -6.63 -5.33
C LEU A 52 -0.02 -5.56 -5.70
N SER A 53 1.06 -5.47 -4.92
CA SER A 53 2.27 -4.73 -5.28
C SER A 53 3.45 -5.68 -5.23
N TRP A 54 4.33 -5.62 -6.24
CA TRP A 54 5.49 -6.51 -6.31
C TRP A 54 6.45 -6.25 -5.15
N PRO A 55 6.90 -7.30 -4.42
CA PRO A 55 7.87 -7.16 -3.35
C PRO A 55 9.20 -6.64 -3.88
N HIS A 56 9.70 -5.52 -3.35
CA HIS A 56 10.92 -4.88 -3.84
C HIS A 56 11.77 -4.23 -2.74
N LYS A 57 11.21 -4.06 -1.54
CA LYS A 57 11.88 -3.33 -0.46
C LYS A 57 12.63 -4.29 0.46
N GLU A 58 13.95 -4.35 0.32
CA GLU A 58 14.81 -5.20 1.15
C GLU A 58 14.60 -4.95 2.66
N ALA A 59 14.36 -3.70 3.06
CA ALA A 59 14.13 -3.36 4.47
C ALA A 59 12.89 -4.03 5.08
N SER A 60 11.90 -4.43 4.27
CA SER A 60 10.70 -5.16 4.72
C SER A 60 10.98 -6.66 4.92
N TRP A 61 11.99 -7.19 4.25
CA TRP A 61 12.44 -8.59 4.35
C TRP A 61 13.97 -8.71 4.44
N PRO A 62 14.62 -8.23 5.51
CA PRO A 62 16.08 -8.15 5.59
C PRO A 62 16.75 -9.50 5.34
N GLY A 63 17.54 -9.60 4.26
CA GLY A 63 18.24 -10.80 3.83
C GLY A 63 17.32 -11.95 3.37
N LYS A 64 16.05 -11.70 3.09
CA LYS A 64 15.08 -12.74 2.74
C LYS A 64 14.23 -12.41 1.49
N ILE A 65 14.44 -11.27 0.84
CA ILE A 65 13.57 -10.85 -0.27
C ILE A 65 13.55 -11.87 -1.42
N GLU A 66 14.67 -12.47 -1.73
CA GLU A 66 14.75 -13.52 -2.77
C GLU A 66 13.93 -14.75 -2.42
N ALA A 67 13.89 -15.12 -1.14
CA ALA A 67 13.10 -16.26 -0.66
C ALA A 67 11.58 -16.01 -0.71
N ILE A 68 11.16 -14.74 -0.80
CA ILE A 68 9.75 -14.35 -0.90
C ILE A 68 9.19 -14.56 -2.31
N TYR A 69 9.99 -14.41 -3.36
CA TYR A 69 9.48 -14.41 -4.74
C TYR A 69 8.77 -15.71 -5.10
N LYS A 70 9.35 -16.85 -4.81
CA LYS A 70 8.73 -18.14 -5.16
C LYS A 70 7.36 -18.34 -4.48
N PRO A 71 7.20 -18.27 -3.14
CA PRO A 71 5.90 -18.42 -2.52
C PRO A 71 4.91 -17.33 -2.92
N TYR A 72 5.38 -16.13 -3.22
CA TYR A 72 4.53 -15.05 -3.71
C TYR A 72 3.99 -15.35 -5.11
N CYS A 73 4.81 -15.85 -6.02
CA CYS A 73 4.40 -16.28 -7.34
C CYS A 73 3.44 -17.49 -7.30
N GLU A 74 3.66 -18.46 -6.40
CA GLU A 74 2.74 -19.57 -6.18
C GLU A 74 1.36 -19.07 -5.68
N PHE A 75 1.35 -18.10 -4.77
CA PHE A 75 0.11 -17.45 -4.35
C PHE A 75 -0.61 -16.78 -5.52
N ILE A 76 0.10 -15.99 -6.34
CA ILE A 76 -0.46 -15.34 -7.53
C ILE A 76 -1.02 -16.38 -8.51
N LYS A 77 -0.30 -17.47 -8.76
CA LYS A 77 -0.76 -18.57 -9.61
C LYS A 77 -2.10 -19.13 -9.14
N ILE A 78 -2.26 -19.35 -7.84
CA ILE A 78 -3.51 -19.88 -7.25
C ILE A 78 -4.65 -18.86 -7.44
N VAL A 79 -4.44 -17.58 -7.11
CA VAL A 79 -5.46 -16.53 -7.27
C VAL A 79 -5.87 -16.38 -8.74
N ALA A 80 -4.92 -16.45 -9.66
CA ALA A 80 -5.15 -16.34 -11.11
C ALA A 80 -6.03 -17.47 -11.67
N THR A 81 -6.29 -18.55 -10.93
CA THR A 81 -7.24 -19.59 -11.35
C THR A 81 -8.71 -19.15 -11.23
N GLY A 82 -9.01 -18.18 -10.38
CA GLY A 82 -10.38 -17.74 -10.06
C GLY A 82 -10.72 -16.33 -10.48
N GLU A 83 -9.73 -15.46 -10.56
CA GLU A 83 -9.91 -14.03 -10.85
C GLU A 83 -8.65 -13.41 -11.46
N LYS A 84 -8.78 -12.20 -11.98
CA LYS A 84 -7.60 -11.46 -12.45
C LYS A 84 -6.72 -11.02 -11.29
N VAL A 85 -5.41 -10.96 -11.53
CA VAL A 85 -4.44 -10.39 -10.60
C VAL A 85 -3.84 -9.14 -11.20
N ARG A 86 -4.00 -8.02 -10.50
CA ARG A 86 -3.46 -6.70 -10.88
C ARG A 86 -2.27 -6.37 -9.99
N ILE A 87 -1.10 -6.22 -10.61
CA ILE A 87 0.16 -6.07 -9.89
C ILE A 87 0.75 -4.69 -10.16
N ASN A 88 0.93 -3.90 -9.09
CA ASN A 88 1.69 -2.67 -9.16
C ASN A 88 3.18 -2.98 -9.26
N VAL A 89 3.84 -2.37 -10.23
CA VAL A 89 5.28 -2.39 -10.45
C VAL A 89 5.78 -0.97 -10.63
N LYS A 90 7.04 -0.72 -10.31
CA LYS A 90 7.64 0.60 -10.41
C LYS A 90 7.93 0.99 -11.87
N ASP A 91 8.48 0.05 -12.63
CA ASP A 91 9.00 0.28 -13.98
C ASP A 91 9.00 -1.01 -14.81
N GLU A 92 9.43 -0.91 -16.07
CA GLU A 92 9.52 -2.05 -17.00
C GLU A 92 10.55 -3.10 -16.56
N GLU A 93 11.62 -2.70 -15.87
CA GLU A 93 12.62 -3.64 -15.36
C GLU A 93 12.01 -4.54 -14.28
N MET A 94 11.30 -3.95 -13.31
CA MET A 94 10.59 -4.69 -12.26
C MET A 94 9.50 -5.58 -12.85
N LYS A 95 8.76 -5.12 -13.86
CA LYS A 95 7.77 -5.93 -14.57
C LYS A 95 8.42 -7.13 -15.26
N ALA A 96 9.51 -6.91 -15.99
CA ALA A 96 10.23 -8.00 -16.66
C ALA A 96 10.74 -9.06 -15.66
N PHE A 97 11.27 -8.61 -14.52
CA PHE A 97 11.66 -9.49 -13.43
C PHE A 97 10.47 -10.27 -12.87
N ALA A 98 9.35 -9.60 -12.55
CA ALA A 98 8.15 -10.24 -12.04
C ALA A 98 7.61 -11.31 -13.03
N VAL A 99 7.56 -11.00 -14.32
CA VAL A 99 7.15 -11.96 -15.36
C VAL A 99 8.08 -13.18 -15.35
N SER A 100 9.39 -12.98 -15.25
CA SER A 100 10.34 -14.09 -15.22
C SER A 100 10.16 -15.02 -14.02
N GLU A 101 9.83 -14.46 -12.83
CA GLU A 101 9.56 -15.23 -11.64
C GLU A 101 8.23 -15.99 -11.73
N LEU A 102 7.18 -15.36 -12.30
CA LEU A 102 5.87 -15.98 -12.52
C LEU A 102 5.95 -17.15 -13.52
N GLN A 103 6.78 -17.03 -14.56
CA GLN A 103 7.02 -18.11 -15.51
C GLN A 103 7.68 -19.34 -14.86
N LYS A 104 8.53 -19.16 -13.86
CA LYS A 104 9.19 -20.30 -13.15
C LYS A 104 8.19 -21.19 -12.41
N VAL A 105 7.03 -20.66 -12.08
CA VAL A 105 5.97 -21.39 -11.38
C VAL A 105 4.80 -21.76 -12.31
N ASP A 106 4.93 -21.52 -13.62
CA ASP A 106 3.86 -21.76 -14.63
C ASP A 106 2.55 -21.02 -14.29
N ALA A 107 2.65 -19.75 -13.89
CA ALA A 107 1.48 -18.90 -13.67
C ALA A 107 0.84 -18.50 -15.00
N ASP A 108 -0.51 -18.44 -15.04
CA ASP A 108 -1.22 -17.99 -16.25
C ASP A 108 -1.13 -16.48 -16.41
N LEU A 109 -0.18 -16.03 -17.22
CA LEU A 109 0.06 -14.61 -17.48
C LEU A 109 -1.11 -13.92 -18.20
N SER A 110 -2.04 -14.65 -18.80
CA SER A 110 -3.25 -14.05 -19.42
C SER A 110 -4.21 -13.49 -18.39
N GLN A 111 -4.12 -13.95 -17.13
CA GLN A 111 -4.90 -13.47 -15.99
C GLN A 111 -4.18 -12.38 -15.18
N ILE A 112 -2.96 -11.99 -15.57
CA ILE A 112 -2.14 -11.05 -14.81
C ILE A 112 -2.00 -9.74 -15.58
N GLU A 113 -2.36 -8.63 -14.92
CA GLU A 113 -2.26 -7.27 -15.45
C GLU A 113 -1.23 -6.48 -14.62
N PHE A 114 -0.31 -5.76 -15.30
CA PHE A 114 0.68 -4.92 -14.63
C PHE A 114 0.33 -3.45 -14.75
N TYR A 115 0.49 -2.72 -13.66
CA TYR A 115 0.24 -1.29 -13.57
C TYR A 115 1.50 -0.58 -13.05
N PHE A 116 1.90 0.51 -13.72
CA PHE A 116 3.06 1.30 -13.35
C PHE A 116 2.68 2.31 -12.27
N ASN A 117 2.62 1.84 -11.04
CA ASN A 117 2.38 2.65 -9.86
C ASN A 117 3.54 2.45 -8.88
N GLU A 118 4.33 3.50 -8.68
CA GLU A 118 5.39 3.47 -7.68
C GLU A 118 4.77 3.30 -6.28
N SER A 119 5.25 2.31 -5.54
CA SER A 119 4.84 2.05 -4.17
C SER A 119 6.06 1.97 -3.25
N ASN A 120 5.91 2.40 -2.00
CA ASN A 120 7.00 2.34 -1.03
C ASN A 120 7.17 0.93 -0.43
N ASP A 121 6.13 0.07 -0.51
CA ASP A 121 6.16 -1.29 0.00
C ASP A 121 5.06 -2.15 -0.69
N ALA A 122 5.08 -3.47 -0.45
CA ALA A 122 4.15 -4.44 -1.03
C ALA A 122 2.84 -4.63 -0.25
N TRP A 123 2.66 -3.98 0.89
CA TRP A 123 1.51 -4.15 1.79
C TRP A 123 0.24 -3.44 1.28
N CYS A 124 -0.41 -4.00 0.26
CA CYS A 124 -1.59 -3.40 -0.37
C CYS A 124 -2.77 -3.20 0.60
N ARG A 125 -2.92 -4.04 1.61
CA ARG A 125 -3.99 -3.88 2.61
C ARG A 125 -3.83 -2.59 3.43
N ASP A 126 -2.60 -2.15 3.65
CA ASP A 126 -2.31 -0.96 4.46
C ASP A 126 -2.47 0.35 3.67
N HIS A 127 -2.21 0.34 2.36
CA HIS A 127 -2.26 1.54 1.53
C HIS A 127 -3.30 1.48 0.40
N GLY A 128 -3.94 0.32 0.20
CA GLY A 128 -4.97 0.14 -0.82
C GLY A 128 -6.29 0.83 -0.46
N PRO A 129 -7.14 1.15 -1.44
CA PRO A 129 -8.46 1.73 -1.20
C PRO A 129 -9.42 0.69 -0.62
N ALA A 130 -10.37 1.17 0.18
CA ALA A 130 -11.52 0.40 0.60
C ALA A 130 -12.70 0.72 -0.34
N PHE A 131 -13.06 -0.24 -1.19
CA PHE A 131 -14.19 -0.08 -2.11
C PHE A 131 -15.52 -0.33 -1.41
N VAL A 132 -16.48 0.56 -1.65
CA VAL A 132 -17.87 0.41 -1.20
C VAL A 132 -18.80 0.43 -2.41
N VAL A 133 -19.87 -0.35 -2.35
CA VAL A 133 -20.85 -0.49 -3.43
C VAL A 133 -22.22 0.00 -2.99
N LYS A 134 -23.02 0.48 -3.95
CA LYS A 134 -24.41 0.90 -3.73
C LYS A 134 -25.30 0.20 -4.74
N GLY A 135 -26.22 -0.62 -4.23
CA GLY A 135 -27.09 -1.41 -5.10
C GLY A 135 -26.30 -2.49 -5.86
N ASN A 136 -26.56 -2.59 -7.17
CA ASN A 136 -25.90 -3.52 -8.09
C ASN A 136 -24.83 -2.82 -8.97
N GLU A 137 -24.39 -1.63 -8.57
CA GLU A 137 -23.34 -0.85 -9.26
C GLU A 137 -21.96 -1.11 -8.66
#